data_806897e86eeb4acc886faadb1b7558b2
#
_entry.id   806897e86eeb4acc886faadb1b7558b2
#
_cell.length_a   1.000
_cell.length_b   1.000
_cell.length_c   1.000
_cell.angle_alpha   90.00
_cell.angle_beta   90.00
_cell.angle_gamma   90.00
#
_symmetry.space_group_name_H-M   'P 1'
#
loop_
_entity.id
_entity.type
_entity.pdbx_description
1 polymer ?
#
loop_
_entity_poly.entity_id
_entity_poly.type
_entity_poly.pdbx_seq_one_letter_code
_entity_poly.pdbx_strand_id
1 'polypeptide(L)'
;MRSKIAMLLLIVVAVLLAACSGSGGASGAPDVTWELTISGAVGKPLTLSYKDLAKKPQTTLKDVVMQKSAGEPTLTTWSGVALSELLKQAQAPESFKSATVIAGDGYGIEISKDELEGAIVALKDDKDFIAKTDPDKGPIRLVCPHTPANRWVFQLKEIQINQ
;
A
#
# COMPACT_ATOMS: atom_id res chain seq x y z
N MET A 1 63.45 22.06 -33.84
CA MET A 1 63.01 21.14 -34.91
C MET A 1 62.10 20.09 -34.33
N ARG A 2 60.88 20.07 -34.81
CA ARG A 2 59.81 19.04 -34.71
C ARG A 2 59.34 18.61 -33.35
N SER A 3 58.36 19.40 -32.89
CA SER A 3 57.27 19.04 -32.01
C SER A 3 56.59 17.75 -32.44
N LYS A 4 56.39 16.84 -31.50
CA LYS A 4 55.39 15.82 -31.64
C LYS A 4 54.41 15.96 -30.48
N ILE A 5 53.28 16.58 -30.79
CA ILE A 5 52.11 16.70 -29.95
C ILE A 5 51.53 15.30 -29.79
N ALA A 6 51.67 14.72 -28.63
CA ALA A 6 50.95 13.53 -28.25
C ALA A 6 49.59 13.97 -27.72
N MET A 7 48.59 13.82 -28.57
CA MET A 7 47.19 14.05 -28.24
C MET A 7 46.70 12.92 -27.31
N LEU A 8 46.67 13.21 -26.03
CA LEU A 8 46.13 12.31 -25.03
C LEU A 8 44.60 12.39 -25.06
N LEU A 9 43.99 11.42 -25.70
CA LEU A 9 42.53 11.28 -25.77
C LEU A 9 42.05 10.79 -24.40
N LEU A 10 41.55 11.72 -23.58
CA LEU A 10 40.94 11.43 -22.29
C LEU A 10 39.53 10.91 -22.56
N ILE A 11 39.38 9.59 -22.62
CA ILE A 11 38.07 8.95 -22.64
C ILE A 11 37.49 9.04 -21.23
N VAL A 12 36.64 10.02 -21.02
CA VAL A 12 35.78 10.09 -19.83
C VAL A 12 34.69 9.07 -20.03
N VAL A 13 34.87 7.87 -19.46
CA VAL A 13 33.81 6.90 -19.30
C VAL A 13 32.88 7.41 -18.19
N ALA A 14 31.85 8.12 -18.58
CA ALA A 14 30.74 8.44 -17.72
C ALA A 14 29.99 7.13 -17.40
N VAL A 15 30.34 6.50 -16.29
CA VAL A 15 29.55 5.42 -15.71
C VAL A 15 28.26 6.06 -15.17
N LEU A 16 27.22 6.05 -15.99
CA LEU A 16 25.85 6.28 -15.57
C LEU A 16 25.47 5.13 -14.63
N LEU A 17 25.69 5.33 -13.35
CA LEU A 17 25.00 4.59 -12.31
C LEU A 17 23.51 4.97 -12.41
N ALA A 18 22.79 4.23 -13.28
CA ALA A 18 21.34 4.18 -13.18
C ALA A 18 21.01 3.54 -11.83
N ALA A 19 20.86 4.36 -10.80
CA ALA A 19 20.18 3.98 -9.60
C ALA A 19 18.73 3.65 -10.02
N CYS A 20 18.48 2.39 -10.37
CA CYS A 20 17.14 1.83 -10.37
C CYS A 20 16.65 1.91 -8.93
N SER A 21 16.14 3.07 -8.53
CA SER A 21 15.18 3.16 -7.45
C SER A 21 13.98 2.36 -7.94
N GLY A 22 13.93 1.09 -7.57
CA GLY A 22 12.82 0.21 -7.86
C GLY A 22 11.56 0.79 -7.26
N SER A 23 10.86 1.64 -8.00
CA SER A 23 9.45 1.91 -7.76
C SER A 23 8.70 0.65 -8.14
N GLY A 24 8.76 -0.35 -7.23
CA GLY A 24 8.14 -1.65 -7.37
C GLY A 24 6.63 -1.56 -7.23
N GLY A 25 5.98 -0.95 -8.20
CA GLY A 25 4.53 -1.04 -8.34
C GLY A 25 4.08 -2.47 -8.63
N ALA A 26 2.81 -2.78 -8.41
CA ALA A 26 2.21 -4.09 -8.66
C ALA A 26 2.06 -4.31 -10.16
N SER A 27 3.06 -4.92 -10.80
CA SER A 27 3.03 -5.27 -12.22
C SER A 27 1.88 -6.24 -12.54
N GLY A 28 1.18 -6.01 -13.66
CA GLY A 28 0.07 -6.86 -14.10
C GLY A 28 -1.24 -6.64 -13.36
N ALA A 29 -1.39 -5.48 -12.68
CA ALA A 29 -2.63 -5.12 -12.02
C ALA A 29 -3.82 -5.13 -13.01
N PRO A 30 -4.97 -5.70 -12.62
CA PRO A 30 -6.17 -5.68 -13.44
C PRO A 30 -6.72 -4.26 -13.57
N ASP A 31 -7.47 -4.03 -14.65
CA ASP A 31 -8.22 -2.78 -14.83
C ASP A 31 -9.49 -2.83 -13.96
N VAL A 32 -9.49 -2.11 -12.88
CA VAL A 32 -10.58 -2.09 -11.89
C VAL A 32 -10.98 -0.66 -11.62
N THR A 33 -12.29 -0.38 -11.75
CA THR A 33 -12.87 0.90 -11.36
C THR A 33 -13.16 0.89 -9.86
N TRP A 34 -12.23 1.39 -9.08
CA TRP A 34 -12.35 1.53 -7.62
C TRP A 34 -11.55 2.71 -7.12
N GLU A 35 -12.03 3.37 -6.10
CA GLU A 35 -11.37 4.50 -5.45
C GLU A 35 -11.34 4.30 -3.95
N LEU A 36 -10.20 4.63 -3.35
CA LEU A 36 -9.99 4.76 -1.92
C LEU A 36 -9.90 6.24 -1.54
N THR A 37 -10.70 6.67 -0.59
CA THR A 37 -10.64 8.00 0.00
C THR A 37 -9.95 7.96 1.36
N ILE A 38 -9.08 8.93 1.64
CA ILE A 38 -8.55 9.21 2.97
C ILE A 38 -8.96 10.62 3.35
N SER A 39 -9.70 10.74 4.44
CA SER A 39 -10.38 11.96 4.86
C SER A 39 -10.32 12.18 6.37
N GLY A 40 -11.15 13.06 6.90
CA GLY A 40 -11.22 13.38 8.33
C GLY A 40 -10.14 14.37 8.75
N ALA A 41 -9.50 14.13 9.88
CA ALA A 41 -8.49 15.02 10.46
C ALA A 41 -7.13 14.88 9.72
N VAL A 42 -7.09 15.25 8.45
CA VAL A 42 -5.90 15.24 7.59
C VAL A 42 -5.67 16.61 6.97
N GLY A 43 -4.42 16.99 6.76
CA GLY A 43 -4.07 18.26 6.11
C GLY A 43 -4.39 18.27 4.62
N LYS A 44 -4.40 17.09 3.98
CA LYS A 44 -4.65 16.92 2.54
C LYS A 44 -5.46 15.65 2.27
N PRO A 45 -6.78 15.73 2.17
CA PRO A 45 -7.59 14.58 1.76
C PRO A 45 -7.12 13.97 0.44
N LEU A 46 -7.16 12.66 0.33
CA LEU A 46 -6.73 11.92 -0.86
C LEU A 46 -7.89 11.12 -1.44
N THR A 47 -7.95 11.06 -2.76
CA THR A 47 -8.73 10.07 -3.50
C THR A 47 -7.79 9.38 -4.48
N LEU A 48 -7.67 8.06 -4.35
CA LEU A 48 -6.72 7.24 -5.08
C LEU A 48 -7.47 6.16 -5.84
N SER A 49 -7.29 6.11 -7.15
CA SER A 49 -7.81 5.00 -7.95
C SER A 49 -7.07 3.70 -7.63
N TYR A 50 -7.68 2.57 -7.95
CA TYR A 50 -7.01 1.26 -7.88
C TYR A 50 -5.68 1.25 -8.65
N LYS A 51 -5.67 1.90 -9.82
CA LYS A 51 -4.46 2.05 -10.65
C LYS A 51 -3.38 2.88 -9.99
N ASP A 52 -3.76 3.91 -9.23
CA ASP A 52 -2.79 4.73 -8.46
C ASP A 52 -2.18 3.93 -7.32
N LEU A 53 -2.99 3.14 -6.61
CA LEU A 53 -2.51 2.23 -5.58
C LEU A 53 -1.56 1.17 -6.16
N ALA A 54 -1.90 0.58 -7.30
CA ALA A 54 -1.07 -0.42 -7.94
C ALA A 54 0.30 0.11 -8.42
N LYS A 55 0.42 1.41 -8.72
CA LYS A 55 1.67 2.04 -9.13
C LYS A 55 2.59 2.41 -7.96
N LYS A 56 2.03 2.50 -6.75
CA LYS A 56 2.83 2.85 -5.56
C LYS A 56 3.77 1.70 -5.16
N PRO A 57 4.83 1.98 -4.39
CA PRO A 57 5.65 0.94 -3.79
C PRO A 57 4.80 -0.04 -2.99
N GLN A 58 5.05 -1.33 -3.20
CA GLN A 58 4.29 -2.40 -2.56
C GLN A 58 5.08 -2.96 -1.36
N THR A 59 4.40 -3.11 -0.24
CA THR A 59 4.87 -3.80 0.95
C THR A 59 4.25 -5.19 1.00
N THR A 60 5.05 -6.21 1.36
CA THR A 60 4.57 -7.57 1.55
C THR A 60 4.65 -7.95 3.01
N LEU A 61 3.51 -8.32 3.58
CA LEU A 61 3.38 -8.94 4.89
C LEU A 61 3.34 -10.45 4.72
N LYS A 62 4.34 -11.15 5.23
CA LYS A 62 4.44 -12.62 5.17
C LYS A 62 4.05 -13.22 6.50
N ASP A 63 3.50 -14.43 6.45
CA ASP A 63 3.19 -15.25 7.63
C ASP A 63 2.29 -14.54 8.64
N VAL A 64 1.36 -13.69 8.14
CA VAL A 64 0.38 -13.03 8.99
C VAL A 64 -0.65 -14.04 9.46
N VAL A 65 -0.82 -14.15 10.76
CA VAL A 65 -1.84 -15.03 11.35
C VAL A 65 -3.22 -14.44 11.11
N MET A 66 -3.99 -15.05 10.23
CA MET A 66 -5.39 -14.69 10.01
C MET A 66 -6.28 -15.51 10.94
N GLN A 67 -6.62 -14.92 12.09
CA GLN A 67 -7.56 -15.50 13.04
C GLN A 67 -8.97 -15.10 12.65
N LYS A 68 -9.74 -16.06 12.14
CA LYS A 68 -11.17 -15.90 11.82
C LYS A 68 -12.03 -16.11 13.06
N SER A 69 -13.29 -15.67 13.01
CA SER A 69 -14.26 -15.88 14.10
C SER A 69 -14.57 -17.35 14.34
N ALA A 70 -14.35 -18.21 13.34
CA ALA A 70 -14.52 -19.67 13.43
C ALA A 70 -13.44 -20.37 12.57
N GLY A 71 -13.02 -21.55 13.01
CA GLY A 71 -11.97 -22.34 12.36
C GLY A 71 -10.58 -22.08 12.90
N GLU A 72 -9.62 -22.85 12.40
CA GLU A 72 -8.23 -22.74 12.80
C GLU A 72 -7.58 -21.47 12.19
N PRO A 73 -6.62 -20.86 12.91
CA PRO A 73 -5.82 -19.77 12.34
C PRO A 73 -5.07 -20.23 11.09
N THR A 74 -4.98 -19.35 10.11
CA THR A 74 -4.21 -19.63 8.88
C THR A 74 -3.11 -18.61 8.70
N LEU A 75 -1.93 -19.05 8.24
CA LEU A 75 -0.87 -18.14 7.80
C LEU A 75 -1.19 -17.64 6.41
N THR A 76 -1.10 -16.33 6.23
CA THR A 76 -1.43 -15.66 4.98
C THR A 76 -0.32 -14.68 4.59
N THR A 77 -0.22 -14.39 3.29
CA THR A 77 0.70 -13.40 2.75
C THR A 77 -0.09 -12.33 2.00
N TRP A 78 0.13 -11.07 2.34
CA TRP A 78 -0.57 -9.96 1.73
C TRP A 78 0.41 -8.96 1.13
N SER A 79 0.08 -8.41 -0.04
CA SER A 79 0.89 -7.36 -0.66
C SER A 79 0.02 -6.17 -1.06
N GLY A 80 0.54 -4.98 -0.78
CA GLY A 80 -0.18 -3.73 -1.04
C GLY A 80 0.61 -2.51 -0.61
N VAL A 81 -0.05 -1.38 -0.52
CA VAL A 81 0.56 -0.10 -0.13
C VAL A 81 0.56 0.03 1.38
N ALA A 82 1.70 0.38 1.98
CA ALA A 82 1.76 0.66 3.41
C ALA A 82 0.80 1.80 3.79
N LEU A 83 -0.03 1.58 4.81
CA LEU A 83 -0.97 2.62 5.27
C LEU A 83 -0.23 3.88 5.71
N SER A 84 0.92 3.72 6.38
CA SER A 84 1.77 4.83 6.82
C SER A 84 2.17 5.77 5.67
N GLU A 85 2.47 5.24 4.47
CA GLU A 85 2.77 6.04 3.28
C GLU A 85 1.57 6.86 2.82
N LEU A 86 0.37 6.28 2.87
CA LEU A 86 -0.86 6.96 2.50
C LEU A 86 -1.21 8.05 3.51
N LEU A 87 -1.08 7.76 4.81
CA LEU A 87 -1.31 8.72 5.89
C LEU A 87 -0.32 9.90 5.81
N LYS A 88 0.95 9.64 5.51
CA LYS A 88 1.95 10.68 5.28
C LYS A 88 1.59 11.57 4.09
N GLN A 89 1.14 11.00 2.97
CA GLN A 89 0.68 11.76 1.80
C GLN A 89 -0.57 12.60 2.10
N ALA A 90 -1.46 12.06 2.94
CA ALA A 90 -2.65 12.77 3.42
C ALA A 90 -2.34 13.85 4.48
N GLN A 91 -1.08 13.94 4.93
CA GLN A 91 -0.67 14.83 6.03
C GLN A 91 -1.51 14.58 7.29
N ALA A 92 -1.73 13.29 7.62
CA ALA A 92 -2.37 12.90 8.87
C ALA A 92 -1.48 13.31 10.05
N PRO A 93 -2.03 13.94 11.11
CA PRO A 93 -1.24 14.32 12.27
C PRO A 93 -0.76 13.07 13.01
N GLU A 94 0.47 13.10 13.51
CA GLU A 94 1.00 11.97 14.31
C GLU A 94 0.19 11.73 15.59
N SER A 95 -0.53 12.72 16.06
CA SER A 95 -1.36 12.66 17.27
C SER A 95 -2.76 12.07 17.06
N PHE A 96 -3.11 11.60 15.85
CA PHE A 96 -4.42 10.96 15.63
C PHE A 96 -4.59 9.73 16.54
N LYS A 97 -5.81 9.45 16.96
CA LYS A 97 -6.11 8.37 17.91
C LYS A 97 -6.66 7.12 17.26
N SER A 98 -7.47 7.29 16.24
CA SER A 98 -8.12 6.18 15.53
C SER A 98 -8.45 6.56 14.10
N ALA A 99 -8.92 5.60 13.34
CA ALA A 99 -9.55 5.83 12.06
C ALA A 99 -10.87 5.07 11.98
N THR A 100 -11.89 5.69 11.41
CA THR A 100 -13.10 5.01 10.97
C THR A 100 -12.86 4.48 9.57
N VAL A 101 -12.88 3.16 9.42
CA VAL A 101 -12.61 2.46 8.17
C VAL A 101 -13.93 1.97 7.60
N ILE A 102 -14.23 2.34 6.36
CA ILE A 102 -15.52 2.14 5.72
C ILE A 102 -15.36 1.27 4.47
N ALA A 103 -16.18 0.23 4.37
CA ALA A 103 -16.27 -0.66 3.21
C ALA A 103 -17.24 -0.11 2.14
N GLY A 104 -17.22 -0.71 0.96
CA GLY A 104 -18.07 -0.34 -0.17
C GLY A 104 -19.57 -0.55 0.06
N ASP A 105 -19.93 -1.45 0.95
CA ASP A 105 -21.33 -1.74 1.38
C ASP A 105 -21.82 -0.80 2.49
N GLY A 106 -20.97 0.13 2.95
CA GLY A 106 -21.28 1.05 4.05
C GLY A 106 -20.96 0.51 5.45
N TYR A 107 -20.45 -0.73 5.57
CA TYR A 107 -19.95 -1.22 6.87
C TYR A 107 -18.80 -0.34 7.34
N GLY A 108 -18.87 0.12 8.57
CA GLY A 108 -17.85 0.97 9.18
C GLY A 108 -17.40 0.44 10.53
N ILE A 109 -16.10 0.52 10.78
CA ILE A 109 -15.48 0.13 12.05
C ILE A 109 -14.43 1.14 12.47
N GLU A 110 -14.37 1.47 13.75
CA GLU A 110 -13.29 2.26 14.32
C GLU A 110 -12.12 1.35 14.70
N ILE A 111 -10.93 1.73 14.26
CA ILE A 111 -9.66 1.04 14.51
C ILE A 111 -8.72 2.03 15.16
N SER A 112 -8.15 1.67 16.32
CA SER A 112 -7.19 2.53 17.02
C SER A 112 -5.88 2.68 16.24
N LYS A 113 -5.13 3.73 16.53
CA LYS A 113 -3.82 3.96 15.92
C LYS A 113 -2.87 2.78 16.11
N ASP A 114 -2.87 2.20 17.31
CA ASP A 114 -2.00 1.07 17.64
C ASP A 114 -2.37 -0.20 16.82
N GLU A 115 -3.67 -0.44 16.60
CA GLU A 115 -4.14 -1.52 15.74
C GLU A 115 -3.79 -1.31 14.25
N LEU A 116 -3.61 -0.05 13.82
CA LEU A 116 -3.21 0.31 12.47
C LEU A 116 -1.70 0.22 12.24
N GLU A 117 -0.91 -0.04 13.28
CA GLU A 117 0.54 -0.18 13.12
C GLU A 117 0.88 -1.32 12.17
N GLY A 118 1.76 -1.04 11.19
CA GLY A 118 2.14 -2.00 10.17
C GLY A 118 1.04 -2.37 9.16
N ALA A 119 -0.14 -1.75 9.23
CA ALA A 119 -1.23 -2.04 8.31
C ALA A 119 -0.89 -1.69 6.85
N ILE A 120 -1.48 -2.45 5.94
CA ILE A 120 -1.39 -2.20 4.49
C ILE A 120 -2.79 -2.15 3.86
N VAL A 121 -2.90 -1.37 2.79
CA VAL A 121 -3.99 -1.47 1.82
C VAL A 121 -3.60 -2.54 0.82
N ALA A 122 -4.04 -3.78 1.07
CA ALA A 122 -3.68 -4.95 0.28
C ALA A 122 -4.40 -4.97 -1.06
N LEU A 123 -3.66 -5.26 -2.13
CA LEU A 123 -4.16 -5.50 -3.47
C LEU A 123 -4.05 -6.97 -3.85
N LYS A 124 -3.16 -7.73 -3.17
CA LYS A 124 -2.92 -9.14 -3.42
C LYS A 124 -3.06 -9.98 -2.16
N ASP A 125 -3.59 -11.19 -2.36
CA ASP A 125 -3.54 -12.32 -1.44
C ASP A 125 -2.56 -13.34 -2.03
N ASP A 126 -1.47 -13.60 -1.33
CA ASP A 126 -0.30 -14.31 -1.82
C ASP A 126 0.25 -13.68 -3.12
N LYS A 127 0.14 -14.35 -4.25
CA LYS A 127 0.66 -13.88 -5.55
C LYS A 127 -0.40 -13.20 -6.40
N ASP A 128 -1.67 -13.44 -6.10
CA ASP A 128 -2.77 -13.07 -6.96
C ASP A 128 -3.49 -11.80 -6.49
N PHE A 129 -3.97 -11.03 -7.45
CA PHE A 129 -4.77 -9.85 -7.14
C PHE A 129 -6.13 -10.24 -6.58
N ILE A 130 -6.52 -9.67 -5.44
CA ILE A 130 -7.82 -9.91 -4.78
C ILE A 130 -8.97 -9.65 -5.76
N ALA A 131 -8.84 -8.63 -6.60
CA ALA A 131 -9.83 -8.31 -7.64
C ALA A 131 -10.10 -9.44 -8.64
N LYS A 132 -9.17 -10.42 -8.77
CA LYS A 132 -9.31 -11.57 -9.67
C LYS A 132 -9.78 -12.83 -8.94
N THR A 133 -9.29 -13.02 -7.72
CA THR A 133 -9.49 -14.28 -6.98
C THR A 133 -10.69 -14.25 -6.04
N ASP A 134 -11.03 -13.08 -5.53
CA ASP A 134 -12.14 -12.90 -4.59
C ASP A 134 -12.83 -11.52 -4.83
N PRO A 135 -13.55 -11.38 -5.96
CA PRO A 135 -14.19 -10.11 -6.32
C PRO A 135 -15.22 -9.65 -5.29
N ASP A 136 -15.84 -10.56 -4.55
CA ASP A 136 -16.81 -10.25 -3.50
C ASP A 136 -16.17 -9.60 -2.25
N LYS A 137 -14.86 -9.81 -2.05
CA LYS A 137 -14.08 -9.22 -0.96
C LYS A 137 -13.02 -8.23 -1.44
N GLY A 138 -12.83 -8.15 -2.77
CA GLY A 138 -11.93 -7.19 -3.41
C GLY A 138 -12.59 -5.84 -3.68
N PRO A 139 -11.92 -4.99 -4.47
CA PRO A 139 -10.60 -5.19 -5.06
C PRO A 139 -9.44 -4.90 -4.13
N ILE A 140 -9.68 -4.22 -3.01
CA ILE A 140 -8.68 -3.89 -2.01
C ILE A 140 -9.21 -4.18 -0.60
N ARG A 141 -8.27 -4.42 0.32
CA ARG A 141 -8.57 -4.78 1.70
C ARG A 141 -7.65 -4.06 2.67
N LEU A 142 -8.15 -3.61 3.79
CA LEU A 142 -7.28 -3.23 4.90
C LEU A 142 -6.84 -4.49 5.65
N VAL A 143 -5.53 -4.67 5.80
CA VAL A 143 -4.92 -5.76 6.60
C VAL A 143 -4.14 -5.14 7.74
N CYS A 144 -4.54 -5.45 8.97
CA CYS A 144 -3.92 -5.00 10.21
C CYS A 144 -3.21 -6.21 10.86
N PRO A 145 -1.89 -6.36 10.70
CA PRO A 145 -1.17 -7.61 11.01
C PRO A 145 -1.20 -7.99 12.50
N HIS A 146 -1.46 -7.04 13.38
CA HIS A 146 -1.48 -7.24 14.83
C HIS A 146 -2.90 -7.39 15.41
N THR A 147 -3.91 -7.61 14.54
CA THR A 147 -5.31 -7.75 14.96
C THR A 147 -5.95 -9.02 14.39
N PRO A 148 -7.01 -9.53 15.02
CA PRO A 148 -7.82 -10.59 14.42
C PRO A 148 -8.43 -10.15 13.07
N ALA A 149 -8.70 -11.11 12.19
CA ALA A 149 -9.18 -10.85 10.83
C ALA A 149 -10.57 -10.18 10.76
N ASN A 150 -11.36 -10.21 11.82
CA ASN A 150 -12.62 -9.46 11.90
C ASN A 150 -12.41 -7.94 12.06
N ARG A 151 -11.17 -7.48 12.28
CA ARG A 151 -10.78 -6.07 12.25
C ARG A 151 -10.29 -5.64 10.85
N TRP A 152 -10.14 -6.58 9.92
CA TRP A 152 -9.70 -6.30 8.55
C TRP A 152 -10.93 -6.00 7.69
N VAL A 153 -10.88 -4.90 6.95
CA VAL A 153 -12.04 -4.43 6.19
C VAL A 153 -11.90 -4.80 4.71
N PHE A 154 -12.88 -5.58 4.20
CA PHE A 154 -13.00 -5.89 2.77
C PHE A 154 -13.54 -4.70 1.99
N GLN A 155 -13.40 -4.72 0.66
CA GLN A 155 -13.95 -3.68 -0.21
C GLN A 155 -13.68 -2.28 0.35
N LEU A 156 -12.46 -2.06 0.83
CA LEU A 156 -12.08 -0.83 1.50
C LEU A 156 -12.40 0.39 0.62
N LYS A 157 -13.23 1.30 1.11
CA LYS A 157 -13.69 2.48 0.36
C LYS A 157 -13.17 3.77 0.94
N GLU A 158 -13.13 3.88 2.26
CA GLU A 158 -12.72 5.11 2.93
C GLU A 158 -12.00 4.83 4.25
N ILE A 159 -11.05 5.70 4.58
CA ILE A 159 -10.36 5.77 5.87
C ILE A 159 -10.50 7.22 6.38
N GLN A 160 -11.30 7.42 7.42
CA GLN A 160 -11.50 8.72 8.06
C GLN A 160 -10.65 8.80 9.33
N ILE A 161 -9.72 9.74 9.38
CA ILE A 161 -8.82 9.94 10.51
C ILE A 161 -9.52 10.72 11.61
N ASN A 162 -9.47 10.22 12.85
CA ASN A 162 -10.06 10.80 14.04
C ASN A 162 -8.98 11.35 14.99
N GLN A 163 -9.26 12.50 15.65
CA GLN A 163 -8.39 13.12 16.66
C GLN A 163 -8.72 12.67 18.08
#